data_c17f7491a027f717133a70db15a7e59f
#
_entry.id   c17f7491a027f717133a70db15a7e59f
#
_cell.length_a   1.000
_cell.length_b   1.000
_cell.length_c   1.000
_cell.angle_alpha   90.00
_cell.angle_beta   90.00
_cell.angle_gamma   90.00
#
_symmetry.space_group_name_H-M   'P 1'
#
loop_
_entity.id
_entity.type
_entity.pdbx_description
1 polymer ?
#
loop_
_entity_poly.entity_id
_entity_poly.type
_entity_poly.pdbx_seq_one_letter_code
_entity_poly.pdbx_strand_id
1 'polypeptide(L)'
;SMSFGMYGGGNRTRYTSVTDATSPLSGEGIYGYTSHNRSKNRWTSINGGIDYQRLFHVKDRMLTFSYRINSNPSSLDGNFYYTDMTADGTWTDFLHRMNEQRNKSEQNTVENTFQVDFTTPIDTIHTVEAGLKYILRNNKSDDDRYQRMAGSDDEYVFSDEYSTHFRHRNDILAAYMGYGIRLKR
;
A
#
# COMPACT_ATOMS: atom_id res chain seq x y z
N SER A 1 16.53 -21.84 11.47
CA SER A 1 16.67 -21.27 10.12
C SER A 1 16.57 -19.75 10.14
N MET A 2 17.12 -19.10 9.13
CA MET A 2 17.01 -17.66 8.90
C MET A 2 16.68 -17.43 7.44
N SER A 3 15.79 -16.51 7.16
CA SER A 3 15.42 -16.13 5.80
C SER A 3 15.34 -14.60 5.69
N PHE A 4 15.74 -14.07 4.54
CA PHE A 4 15.58 -12.66 4.21
C PHE A 4 15.30 -12.54 2.72
N GLY A 5 14.34 -11.68 2.39
CA GLY A 5 13.97 -11.35 1.02
C GLY A 5 13.68 -9.87 0.90
N MET A 6 14.14 -9.29 -0.20
CA MET A 6 13.81 -7.93 -0.58
C MET A 6 13.58 -7.89 -2.09
N TYR A 7 12.47 -7.34 -2.51
CA TYR A 7 12.15 -7.11 -3.91
C TYR A 7 11.35 -5.83 -4.04
N GLY A 8 11.40 -5.22 -5.20
CA GLY A 8 10.71 -3.98 -5.43
C GLY A 8 10.64 -3.67 -6.91
N GLY A 9 9.83 -2.68 -7.23
CA GLY A 9 9.63 -2.25 -8.59
C GLY A 9 8.99 -0.87 -8.65
N GLY A 10 8.76 -0.44 -9.85
CA GLY A 10 8.02 0.80 -10.09
C GLY A 10 7.66 0.93 -11.55
N ASN A 11 6.67 1.74 -11.80
CA ASN A 11 6.24 2.10 -13.14
C ASN A 11 6.05 3.61 -13.27
N ARG A 12 6.12 4.07 -14.50
CA ARG A 12 5.73 5.44 -14.90
C ARG A 12 4.64 5.33 -15.94
N THR A 13 3.55 6.03 -15.70
CA THR A 13 2.45 6.13 -16.64
C THR A 13 2.35 7.57 -17.12
N ARG A 14 2.11 7.73 -18.43
CA ARG A 14 1.80 9.02 -19.04
C ARG A 14 0.57 8.82 -19.91
N TYR A 15 -0.41 9.63 -19.67
CA TYR A 15 -1.62 9.66 -20.47
C TYR A 15 -1.88 11.09 -20.90
N THR A 16 -2.21 11.27 -22.18
CA THR A 16 -2.55 12.57 -22.77
C THR A 16 -3.87 12.44 -23.49
N SER A 17 -4.80 13.35 -23.24
CA SER A 17 -6.09 13.42 -23.90
C SER A 17 -6.35 14.82 -24.42
N VAL A 18 -6.80 14.91 -25.65
CA VAL A 18 -7.21 16.18 -26.28
C VAL A 18 -8.73 16.26 -26.20
N THR A 19 -9.23 17.41 -25.80
CA THR A 19 -10.65 17.72 -25.73
C THR A 19 -10.90 18.96 -26.57
N ASP A 20 -11.74 18.84 -27.59
CA ASP A 20 -12.20 19.92 -28.45
C ASP A 20 -13.72 19.94 -28.45
N ALA A 21 -14.31 21.00 -27.93
CA ALA A 21 -15.74 21.21 -27.92
C ALA A 21 -16.12 22.19 -29.03
N THR A 22 -17.11 21.82 -29.85
CA THR A 22 -17.61 22.63 -30.95
C THR A 22 -19.09 22.94 -30.75
N SER A 23 -19.52 24.09 -31.27
CA SER A 23 -20.93 24.47 -31.29
C SER A 23 -21.72 23.56 -32.24
N PRO A 24 -22.78 22.91 -31.78
CA PRO A 24 -23.63 22.07 -32.65
C PRO A 24 -24.39 22.87 -33.73
N LEU A 25 -24.47 24.19 -33.61
CA LEU A 25 -25.18 25.07 -34.55
C LEU A 25 -24.27 25.66 -35.60
N SER A 26 -23.08 26.13 -35.23
CA SER A 26 -22.14 26.79 -36.14
C SER A 26 -20.95 25.93 -36.56
N GLY A 27 -20.66 24.84 -35.82
CA GLY A 27 -19.46 24.03 -36.01
C GLY A 27 -18.17 24.70 -35.54
N GLU A 28 -18.27 25.94 -34.98
CA GLU A 28 -17.11 26.67 -34.44
C GLU A 28 -16.64 26.08 -33.11
N GLY A 29 -15.34 26.18 -32.84
CA GLY A 29 -14.75 25.77 -31.56
C GLY A 29 -15.26 26.59 -30.41
N ILE A 30 -15.70 25.99 -29.33
CA ILE A 30 -16.15 26.63 -28.11
C ILE A 30 -15.01 26.71 -27.10
N TYR A 31 -14.37 25.60 -26.84
CA TYR A 31 -13.18 25.50 -26.01
C TYR A 31 -12.41 24.21 -26.34
N GLY A 32 -11.13 24.25 -26.07
CA GLY A 32 -10.26 23.08 -26.22
C GLY A 32 -9.16 23.08 -25.15
N TYR A 33 -8.68 21.93 -24.84
CA TYR A 33 -7.52 21.73 -23.96
C TYR A 33 -6.88 20.38 -24.16
N THR A 34 -5.62 20.27 -23.82
CA THR A 34 -4.91 18.99 -23.72
C THR A 34 -4.67 18.69 -22.25
N SER A 35 -5.22 17.58 -21.77
CA SER A 35 -4.96 17.11 -20.39
C SER A 35 -3.81 16.13 -20.35
N HIS A 36 -2.96 16.28 -19.35
CA HIS A 36 -1.82 15.40 -19.11
C HIS A 36 -1.92 14.77 -17.74
N ASN A 37 -1.85 13.45 -17.68
CA ASN A 37 -1.73 12.71 -16.44
C ASN A 37 -0.39 11.99 -16.44
N ARG A 38 0.46 12.27 -15.45
CA ARG A 38 1.74 11.62 -15.25
C ARG A 38 1.78 11.04 -13.86
N SER A 39 2.09 9.78 -13.74
CA SER A 39 2.27 9.15 -12.44
C SER A 39 3.54 8.31 -12.40
N LYS A 40 4.15 8.29 -11.23
CA LYS A 40 5.31 7.46 -10.91
C LYS A 40 5.01 6.71 -9.63
N ASN A 41 4.88 5.42 -9.75
CA ASN A 41 4.69 4.51 -8.63
C ASN A 41 5.98 3.75 -8.34
N ARG A 42 6.30 3.58 -7.06
CA ARG A 42 7.39 2.74 -6.57
C ARG A 42 6.87 1.92 -5.40
N TRP A 43 7.30 0.69 -5.33
CA TRP A 43 6.98 -0.19 -4.22
C TRP A 43 8.15 -1.09 -3.90
N THR A 44 8.26 -1.47 -2.65
CA THR A 44 9.26 -2.40 -2.16
C THR A 44 8.58 -3.35 -1.19
N SER A 45 9.00 -4.60 -1.18
CA SER A 45 8.59 -5.57 -0.19
C SER A 45 9.86 -6.13 0.47
N ILE A 46 9.88 -6.06 1.78
CA ILE A 46 10.96 -6.57 2.62
C ILE A 46 10.33 -7.62 3.53
N ASN A 47 10.87 -8.82 3.52
CA ASN A 47 10.44 -9.89 4.39
C ASN A 47 11.66 -10.57 5.02
N GLY A 48 11.50 -10.99 6.26
CA GLY A 48 12.54 -11.68 6.99
C GLY A 48 11.96 -12.61 8.04
N GLY A 49 12.74 -13.60 8.42
CA GLY A 49 12.31 -14.53 9.44
C GLY A 49 13.45 -15.30 10.07
N ILE A 50 13.22 -15.65 11.33
CA ILE A 50 14.12 -16.48 12.13
C ILE A 50 13.27 -17.56 12.78
N ASP A 51 13.69 -18.82 12.65
CA ASP A 51 13.14 -19.95 13.37
C ASP A 51 14.23 -20.57 14.22
N TYR A 52 13.91 -20.78 15.48
CA TYR A 52 14.71 -21.55 16.42
C TYR A 52 13.91 -22.74 16.91
N GLN A 53 14.49 -23.94 16.81
CA GLN A 53 13.89 -25.18 17.28
C GLN A 53 14.78 -25.81 18.33
N ARG A 54 14.19 -26.19 19.44
CA ARG A 54 14.83 -26.95 20.51
C ARG A 54 14.15 -28.30 20.62
N LEU A 55 14.92 -29.36 20.35
CA LEU A 55 14.52 -30.74 20.58
C LEU A 55 14.88 -31.11 22.02
N PHE A 56 14.03 -31.89 22.65
CA PHE A 56 14.23 -32.39 24.01
C PHE A 56 14.63 -33.88 23.96
N HIS A 57 15.03 -34.44 25.12
CA HIS A 57 15.42 -35.84 25.23
C HIS A 57 14.23 -36.83 24.94
N VAL A 58 13.01 -36.37 25.17
CA VAL A 58 11.81 -37.13 24.78
C VAL A 58 11.64 -37.01 23.28
N LYS A 59 11.58 -38.15 22.59
CA LYS A 59 11.39 -38.20 21.14
C LYS A 59 10.14 -37.41 20.75
N ASP A 60 10.24 -36.62 19.66
CA ASP A 60 9.17 -35.78 19.10
C ASP A 60 8.67 -34.63 20.03
N ARG A 61 9.32 -34.40 21.18
CA ARG A 61 9.09 -33.21 21.99
C ARG A 61 9.92 -32.06 21.47
N MET A 62 9.26 -30.97 21.11
CA MET A 62 9.89 -29.84 20.44
C MET A 62 9.28 -28.51 20.89
N LEU A 63 10.13 -27.52 21.06
CA LEU A 63 9.76 -26.11 21.20
C LEU A 63 10.27 -25.36 19.99
N THR A 64 9.36 -24.66 19.31
CA THR A 64 9.71 -23.80 18.17
C THR A 64 9.40 -22.36 18.52
N PHE A 65 10.36 -21.48 18.27
CA PHE A 65 10.17 -20.03 18.30
C PHE A 65 10.35 -19.50 16.89
N SER A 66 9.39 -18.73 16.41
CA SER A 66 9.41 -18.11 15.08
C SER A 66 9.20 -16.62 15.20
N TYR A 67 10.01 -15.86 14.49
CA TYR A 67 9.82 -14.43 14.26
C TYR A 67 9.77 -14.15 12.77
N ARG A 68 8.79 -13.35 12.35
CA ARG A 68 8.65 -12.87 10.97
C ARG A 68 8.46 -11.37 10.96
N ILE A 69 9.11 -10.71 10.00
CA ILE A 69 8.90 -9.30 9.69
C ILE A 69 8.52 -9.15 8.21
N ASN A 70 7.48 -8.36 7.94
CA ASN A 70 7.09 -7.94 6.61
C ASN A 70 6.94 -6.42 6.59
N SER A 71 7.49 -5.76 5.57
CA SER A 71 7.34 -4.32 5.35
C SER A 71 7.11 -4.05 3.87
N ASN A 72 6.08 -3.27 3.55
CA ASN A 72 5.66 -3.01 2.17
C ASN A 72 5.51 -1.50 1.93
N PRO A 73 6.62 -0.74 1.90
CA PRO A 73 6.57 0.67 1.56
C PRO A 73 6.23 0.86 0.08
N SER A 74 5.36 1.82 -0.19
CA SER A 74 5.03 2.28 -1.53
C SER A 74 4.92 3.79 -1.59
N SER A 75 5.22 4.37 -2.74
CA SER A 75 5.08 5.80 -3.01
C SER A 75 4.50 6.05 -4.39
N LEU A 76 3.58 6.99 -4.48
CA LEU A 76 2.99 7.49 -5.72
C LEU A 76 3.26 9.00 -5.80
N ASP A 77 3.83 9.46 -6.92
CA ASP A 77 3.94 10.87 -7.30
C ASP A 77 3.14 11.05 -8.59
N GLY A 78 2.02 11.76 -8.52
CA GLY A 78 1.11 12.02 -9.60
C GLY A 78 1.05 13.50 -9.92
N ASN A 79 0.95 13.85 -11.21
CA ASN A 79 0.76 15.20 -11.68
C ASN A 79 -0.27 15.23 -12.80
N PHE A 80 -1.31 16.03 -12.61
CA PHE A 80 -2.38 16.26 -13.59
C PHE A 80 -2.44 17.74 -13.91
N TYR A 81 -2.24 18.09 -15.20
CA TYR A 81 -2.19 19.46 -15.67
C TYR A 81 -2.73 19.58 -17.10
N TYR A 82 -2.97 20.83 -17.52
CA TYR A 82 -3.52 21.15 -18.81
C TYR A 82 -2.54 22.00 -19.65
N THR A 83 -2.61 21.83 -20.97
CA THR A 83 -1.93 22.66 -21.97
C THR A 83 -2.88 22.96 -23.12
N ASP A 84 -2.46 23.85 -24.03
CA ASP A 84 -3.20 24.21 -25.26
C ASP A 84 -4.64 24.64 -24.97
N MET A 85 -4.82 25.36 -23.85
CA MET A 85 -6.13 25.84 -23.42
C MET A 85 -6.60 26.99 -24.32
N THR A 86 -7.70 26.76 -25.04
CA THR A 86 -8.35 27.74 -25.93
C THR A 86 -9.81 27.82 -25.55
N ALA A 87 -10.35 29.04 -25.57
CA ALA A 87 -11.78 29.26 -25.30
C ALA A 87 -12.29 30.49 -26.04
N ASP A 88 -13.56 30.45 -26.46
CA ASP A 88 -14.28 31.57 -26.95
C ASP A 88 -15.12 32.25 -25.85
N GLY A 89 -14.93 33.55 -25.65
CA GLY A 89 -15.75 34.43 -24.81
C GLY A 89 -16.05 33.90 -23.42
N THR A 90 -17.28 33.46 -23.20
CA THR A 90 -17.82 32.99 -21.91
C THR A 90 -17.19 31.72 -21.36
N TRP A 91 -16.56 30.93 -22.20
CA TRP A 91 -15.91 29.69 -21.78
C TRP A 91 -14.52 29.87 -21.19
N THR A 92 -13.93 31.06 -21.35
CA THR A 92 -12.66 31.42 -20.73
C THR A 92 -12.73 31.29 -19.20
N ASP A 93 -13.84 31.72 -18.58
CA ASP A 93 -14.05 31.60 -17.15
C ASP A 93 -14.16 30.11 -16.69
N PHE A 94 -14.73 29.27 -17.55
CA PHE A 94 -14.81 27.83 -17.27
C PHE A 94 -13.41 27.21 -17.20
N LEU A 95 -12.57 27.49 -18.19
CA LEU A 95 -11.20 26.97 -18.21
C LEU A 95 -10.36 27.47 -17.04
N HIS A 96 -10.52 28.73 -16.65
CA HIS A 96 -9.82 29.31 -15.49
C HIS A 96 -10.28 28.74 -14.14
N ARG A 97 -11.43 28.08 -14.07
CA ARG A 97 -11.89 27.37 -12.86
C ARG A 97 -11.41 25.92 -12.78
N MET A 98 -10.77 25.41 -13.83
CA MET A 98 -10.18 24.07 -13.80
C MET A 98 -8.95 24.07 -12.88
N ASN A 99 -8.78 23.02 -12.12
CA ASN A 99 -7.65 22.87 -11.20
C ASN A 99 -6.68 21.82 -11.70
N GLU A 100 -5.43 22.17 -11.71
CA GLU A 100 -4.33 21.23 -11.84
C GLU A 100 -4.01 20.62 -10.47
N GLN A 101 -3.57 19.37 -10.45
CA GLN A 101 -3.35 18.64 -9.21
C GLN A 101 -1.99 17.95 -9.21
N ARG A 102 -1.34 18.01 -8.06
CA ARG A 102 -0.17 17.20 -7.76
C ARG A 102 -0.44 16.39 -6.51
N ASN A 103 -0.29 15.07 -6.62
CA ASN A 103 -0.52 14.13 -5.54
C ASN A 103 0.79 13.46 -5.16
N LYS A 104 1.09 13.44 -3.85
CA LYS A 104 2.16 12.63 -3.27
C LYS A 104 1.54 11.69 -2.26
N SER A 105 1.68 10.41 -2.48
CA SER A 105 1.18 9.38 -1.57
C SER A 105 2.33 8.51 -1.10
N GLU A 106 2.44 8.33 0.21
CA GLU A 106 3.38 7.42 0.84
C GLU A 106 2.62 6.47 1.75
N GLN A 107 2.77 5.18 1.51
CA GLN A 107 2.12 4.13 2.31
C GLN A 107 3.16 3.14 2.79
N ASN A 108 3.00 2.68 4.02
CA ASN A 108 3.81 1.60 4.56
C ASN A 108 3.00 0.76 5.55
N THR A 109 3.07 -0.55 5.39
CA THR A 109 2.58 -1.53 6.36
C THR A 109 3.77 -2.32 6.88
N VAL A 110 3.98 -2.28 8.20
CA VAL A 110 4.98 -3.10 8.88
C VAL A 110 4.27 -4.08 9.79
N GLU A 111 4.49 -5.37 9.55
CA GLU A 111 3.96 -6.45 10.35
C GLU A 111 5.09 -7.25 10.98
N ASN A 112 5.02 -7.41 12.30
CA ASN A 112 5.89 -8.29 13.08
C ASN A 112 5.04 -9.42 13.65
N THR A 113 5.43 -10.65 13.40
CA THR A 113 4.76 -11.85 13.93
C THR A 113 5.73 -12.61 14.82
N PHE A 114 5.34 -12.84 16.05
CA PHE A 114 6.02 -13.71 17.02
C PHE A 114 5.16 -14.93 17.26
N GLN A 115 5.75 -16.12 17.20
CA GLN A 115 5.05 -17.37 17.43
C GLN A 115 5.91 -18.31 18.24
N VAL A 116 5.28 -18.97 19.22
CA VAL A 116 5.89 -20.02 20.03
C VAL A 116 4.98 -21.24 19.98
N ASP A 117 5.54 -22.35 19.56
CA ASP A 117 4.85 -23.63 19.44
C ASP A 117 5.55 -24.68 20.30
N PHE A 118 4.76 -25.42 21.07
CA PHE A 118 5.24 -26.53 21.86
C PHE A 118 4.48 -27.79 21.49
N THR A 119 5.21 -28.81 21.05
CA THR A 119 4.68 -30.14 20.74
C THR A 119 5.26 -31.16 21.70
N THR A 120 4.41 -32.00 22.28
CA THR A 120 4.85 -33.07 23.15
C THR A 120 4.01 -34.32 22.97
N PRO A 121 4.62 -35.51 22.75
CA PRO A 121 3.92 -36.77 22.86
C PRO A 121 3.61 -37.03 24.34
N ILE A 122 2.41 -37.52 24.61
CA ILE A 122 2.02 -38.08 25.91
C ILE A 122 2.45 -39.57 25.97
N ASP A 123 2.21 -40.28 24.88
CA ASP A 123 2.62 -41.65 24.65
C ASP A 123 2.90 -41.93 23.16
N THR A 124 2.93 -43.20 22.74
CA THR A 124 3.21 -43.60 21.34
C THR A 124 2.10 -43.25 20.36
N ILE A 125 0.90 -42.94 20.85
CA ILE A 125 -0.32 -42.73 20.05
C ILE A 125 -0.76 -41.26 20.15
N HIS A 126 -0.60 -40.63 21.30
CA HIS A 126 -1.18 -39.32 21.64
C HIS A 126 -0.14 -38.22 21.63
N THR A 127 -0.47 -37.14 20.97
CA THR A 127 0.38 -35.94 20.90
C THR A 127 -0.46 -34.68 21.26
N VAL A 128 0.10 -33.80 22.05
CA VAL A 128 -0.48 -32.51 22.37
C VAL A 128 0.40 -31.40 21.74
N GLU A 129 -0.26 -30.43 21.15
CA GLU A 129 0.35 -29.24 20.61
C GLU A 129 -0.31 -28.02 21.26
N ALA A 130 0.50 -27.00 21.58
CA ALA A 130 0.01 -25.71 22.07
C ALA A 130 0.87 -24.59 21.50
N GLY A 131 0.25 -23.48 21.19
CA GLY A 131 1.00 -22.34 20.65
C GLY A 131 0.37 -21.00 21.00
N LEU A 132 1.24 -20.00 20.96
CA LEU A 132 0.90 -18.59 21.11
C LEU A 132 1.43 -17.83 19.89
N LYS A 133 0.60 -16.95 19.36
CA LYS A 133 0.96 -16.07 18.24
C LYS A 133 0.59 -14.63 18.58
N TYR A 134 1.55 -13.74 18.41
CA TYR A 134 1.35 -12.31 18.56
C TYR A 134 1.73 -11.59 17.26
N ILE A 135 0.81 -10.79 16.75
CA ILE A 135 1.00 -9.99 15.55
C ILE A 135 0.88 -8.52 15.91
N LEU A 136 1.91 -7.76 15.60
CA LEU A 136 1.93 -6.31 15.67
C LEU A 136 1.98 -5.74 14.26
N ARG A 137 0.91 -5.05 13.86
CA ARG A 137 0.80 -4.41 12.53
C ARG A 137 0.66 -2.92 12.67
N ASN A 138 1.55 -2.18 12.02
CA ASN A 138 1.49 -0.73 11.91
C ASN A 138 1.25 -0.35 10.45
N ASN A 139 0.17 0.40 10.20
CA ASN A 139 -0.16 0.95 8.90
C ASN A 139 0.02 2.46 8.95
N LYS A 140 0.70 3.01 7.96
CA LYS A 140 0.86 4.44 7.73
C LYS A 140 0.47 4.75 6.29
N SER A 141 -0.36 5.78 6.10
CA SER A 141 -0.71 6.34 4.80
C SER A 141 -0.72 7.85 4.91
N ASP A 142 0.14 8.50 4.16
CA ASP A 142 0.17 9.96 4.03
C ASP A 142 -0.13 10.28 2.56
N ASP A 143 -1.18 11.04 2.31
CA ASP A 143 -1.69 11.42 0.99
C ASP A 143 -1.75 12.95 0.96
N ASP A 144 -0.75 13.58 0.34
CA ASP A 144 -0.65 15.04 0.20
C ASP A 144 -1.17 15.45 -1.17
N ARG A 145 -2.11 16.39 -1.20
CA ARG A 145 -2.65 16.96 -2.41
C ARG A 145 -2.34 18.44 -2.50
N TYR A 146 -1.88 18.82 -3.68
CA TYR A 146 -1.57 20.20 -4.03
C TYR A 146 -2.39 20.58 -5.26
N GLN A 147 -2.90 21.79 -5.26
CA GLN A 147 -3.73 22.30 -6.35
C GLN A 147 -3.23 23.68 -6.80
N ARG A 148 -3.45 23.98 -8.07
CA ARG A 148 -3.36 25.34 -8.63
C ARG A 148 -4.41 25.52 -9.72
N MET A 149 -4.71 26.75 -10.07
CA MET A 149 -5.59 27.06 -11.20
C MET A 149 -4.90 26.66 -12.51
N ALA A 150 -5.66 26.08 -13.42
CA ALA A 150 -5.16 25.68 -14.72
C ALA A 150 -4.65 26.88 -15.53
N GLY A 151 -3.50 26.70 -16.17
CA GLY A 151 -2.84 27.75 -16.95
C GLY A 151 -2.24 28.88 -16.14
N SER A 152 -2.21 28.79 -14.81
CA SER A 152 -1.53 29.75 -13.94
C SER A 152 -0.04 29.40 -13.81
N ASP A 153 0.79 30.45 -13.69
CA ASP A 153 2.21 30.29 -13.32
C ASP A 153 2.42 30.20 -11.79
N ASP A 154 1.33 30.22 -11.01
CA ASP A 154 1.39 30.17 -9.56
C ASP A 154 1.97 28.83 -9.08
N GLU A 155 2.52 28.83 -7.87
CA GLU A 155 2.95 27.59 -7.22
C GLU A 155 1.75 26.73 -6.80
N TYR A 156 1.94 25.42 -6.79
CA TYR A 156 0.95 24.49 -6.25
C TYR A 156 0.76 24.70 -4.75
N VAL A 157 -0.47 24.97 -4.33
CA VAL A 157 -0.85 25.17 -2.93
C VAL A 157 -1.31 23.85 -2.33
N PHE A 158 -0.78 23.52 -1.14
CA PHE A 158 -1.22 22.38 -0.37
C PHE A 158 -2.70 22.51 0.01
N SER A 159 -3.46 21.43 -0.16
CA SER A 159 -4.89 21.37 0.16
C SER A 159 -5.11 20.39 1.30
N ASP A 160 -5.37 20.91 2.48
CA ASP A 160 -5.68 20.09 3.67
C ASP A 160 -7.01 19.32 3.52
N GLU A 161 -7.99 19.94 2.85
CA GLU A 161 -9.31 19.33 2.60
C GLU A 161 -9.24 18.02 1.79
N TYR A 162 -8.29 17.94 0.86
CA TYR A 162 -8.12 16.76 -0.02
C TYR A 162 -6.93 15.89 0.36
N SER A 163 -6.21 16.26 1.42
CA SER A 163 -5.09 15.48 1.97
C SER A 163 -5.56 14.58 3.09
N THR A 164 -4.93 13.43 3.24
CA THR A 164 -5.30 12.46 4.27
C THR A 164 -4.05 11.87 4.90
N HIS A 165 -4.00 11.91 6.23
CA HIS A 165 -2.94 11.29 7.02
C HIS A 165 -3.55 10.23 7.94
N PHE A 166 -3.14 8.99 7.75
CA PHE A 166 -3.69 7.86 8.48
C PHE A 166 -2.60 7.04 9.14
N ARG A 167 -2.78 6.73 10.42
CA ARG A 167 -1.93 5.81 11.17
C ARG A 167 -2.80 4.87 11.97
N HIS A 168 -2.56 3.58 11.81
CA HIS A 168 -3.31 2.56 12.52
C HIS A 168 -2.37 1.47 13.04
N ARG A 169 -2.54 1.11 14.31
CA ARG A 169 -1.84 0.01 14.95
C ARG A 169 -2.83 -1.07 15.33
N ASN A 170 -2.49 -2.31 14.99
CA ASN A 170 -3.24 -3.50 15.34
C ASN A 170 -2.33 -4.46 16.12
N ASP A 171 -2.81 -4.86 17.28
CA ASP A 171 -2.18 -5.86 18.14
C ASP A 171 -3.12 -7.08 18.22
N ILE A 172 -2.67 -8.25 17.77
CA ILE A 172 -3.47 -9.47 17.77
C ILE A 172 -2.73 -10.55 18.56
N LEU A 173 -3.37 -11.04 19.60
CA LEU A 173 -2.87 -12.18 20.37
C LEU A 173 -3.80 -13.38 20.12
N ALA A 174 -3.24 -14.51 19.72
CA ALA A 174 -3.94 -15.76 19.52
C ALA A 174 -3.26 -16.89 20.29
N ALA A 175 -4.06 -17.75 20.90
CA ALA A 175 -3.62 -18.98 21.54
C ALA A 175 -4.37 -20.15 20.92
N TYR A 176 -3.71 -21.30 20.76
CA TYR A 176 -4.32 -22.50 20.24
C TYR A 176 -3.77 -23.73 20.94
N MET A 177 -4.57 -24.78 20.92
CA MET A 177 -4.20 -26.11 21.42
C MET A 177 -4.75 -27.16 20.46
N GLY A 178 -3.95 -28.16 20.17
CA GLY A 178 -4.28 -29.29 19.33
C GLY A 178 -4.02 -30.64 20.06
N TYR A 179 -4.80 -31.61 19.73
CA TYR A 179 -4.62 -32.99 20.20
C TYR A 179 -4.66 -33.96 19.03
N GLY A 180 -3.61 -34.72 18.88
CA GLY A 180 -3.43 -35.68 17.78
C GLY A 180 -3.46 -37.13 18.29
N ILE A 181 -4.10 -38.01 17.52
CA ILE A 181 -4.11 -39.47 17.74
C ILE A 181 -3.54 -40.15 16.51
N ARG A 182 -2.48 -40.95 16.71
CA ARG A 182 -1.87 -41.76 15.66
C ARG A 182 -2.44 -43.18 15.71
N LEU A 183 -3.37 -43.48 14.84
CA LEU A 183 -3.89 -44.84 14.69
C LEU A 183 -2.89 -45.67 13.90
N LYS A 184 -2.48 -46.84 14.48
CA LYS A 184 -1.74 -47.86 13.72
C LYS A 184 -2.71 -48.49 12.71
N ARG A 185 -2.34 -48.50 11.44
CA ARG A 185 -2.91 -49.41 10.43
C ARG A 185 -2.28 -50.76 10.56
#